data_5a59f861ba0e4e2e6fe8093c7be30d53
#
_entry.id   5a59f861ba0e4e2e6fe8093c7be30d53
#
_cell.length_a   1.000
_cell.length_b   1.000
_cell.length_c   1.000
_cell.angle_alpha   90.00
_cell.angle_beta   90.00
_cell.angle_gamma   90.00
#
_symmetry.space_group_name_H-M   'P 1'
#
loop_
_entity.id
_entity.type
_entity.pdbx_description
1 polymer ?
#
loop_
_entity_poly.entity_id
_entity_poly.type
_entity_poly.pdbx_seq_one_letter_code
_entity_poly.pdbx_strand_id
1 'polypeptide(L)'
;LFRSKGLLCINADTQIEKSSDSPEIRLAELTINGENRMYQLNQDKISIPWNSKNIKIRVMTYGADILRLKVYHFQMGDLKTEGYNPELMIPSLAPGSYPIMVSCNTQEGNETTPQFLFTLNVLPPWYRSWWFVSLCIIACIGIVVQIVFVLLRRKENKMKWMMKEHEQNVYEEKVRFLINISHELRTPL
;
A
#
# COMPACT_ATOMS: atom_id res chain seq x y z
N LEU A 1 -40.35 -35.63 56.12
CA LEU A 1 -38.94 -35.91 55.73
C LEU A 1 -38.30 -34.63 55.18
N PHE A 2 -37.71 -33.83 56.14
CA PHE A 2 -36.93 -32.64 55.75
C PHE A 2 -35.49 -33.09 55.54
N ARG A 3 -35.02 -33.02 54.30
CA ARG A 3 -33.64 -33.26 53.95
C ARG A 3 -32.87 -31.94 54.21
N SER A 4 -32.02 -31.93 55.23
CA SER A 4 -31.13 -30.81 55.54
C SER A 4 -30.16 -30.60 54.37
N LYS A 5 -30.22 -29.43 53.74
CA LYS A 5 -29.19 -29.00 52.81
C LYS A 5 -27.93 -28.75 53.61
N GLY A 6 -26.89 -29.51 53.37
CA GLY A 6 -25.58 -29.29 53.99
C GLY A 6 -25.05 -27.88 53.64
N LEU A 7 -24.65 -27.14 54.66
CA LEU A 7 -23.88 -25.92 54.55
C LEU A 7 -22.47 -26.32 54.10
N LEU A 8 -22.07 -25.90 52.91
CA LEU A 8 -20.71 -26.04 52.46
C LEU A 8 -19.90 -24.88 53.11
N CYS A 9 -19.22 -25.19 54.23
CA CYS A 9 -18.22 -24.28 54.76
C CYS A 9 -17.00 -24.35 53.88
N ILE A 10 -16.80 -23.32 53.05
CA ILE A 10 -15.53 -23.12 52.36
C ILE A 10 -14.57 -22.51 53.39
N ASN A 11 -13.53 -23.24 53.74
CA ASN A 11 -12.48 -22.77 54.63
C ASN A 11 -11.80 -21.55 53.97
N ALA A 12 -11.90 -20.38 54.60
CA ALA A 12 -11.32 -19.14 54.10
C ALA A 12 -9.79 -19.11 54.10
N ASP A 13 -9.17 -20.16 54.69
CA ASP A 13 -7.71 -20.32 54.72
C ASP A 13 -7.15 -21.13 53.55
N THR A 14 -7.96 -21.49 52.57
CA THR A 14 -7.38 -21.94 51.34
C THR A 14 -6.70 -20.75 50.73
N GLN A 15 -5.41 -20.60 50.98
CA GLN A 15 -4.56 -19.73 50.19
C GLN A 15 -4.80 -20.12 48.73
N ILE A 16 -5.52 -19.25 48.02
CA ILE A 16 -5.52 -19.31 46.56
C ILE A 16 -4.04 -19.16 46.25
N GLU A 17 -3.40 -20.27 45.87
CA GLU A 17 -2.04 -20.24 45.34
C GLU A 17 -2.08 -19.16 44.29
N LYS A 18 -1.42 -18.04 44.64
CA LYS A 18 -1.20 -16.93 43.70
C LYS A 18 -0.30 -17.53 42.63
N SER A 19 -0.93 -18.13 41.64
CA SER A 19 -0.23 -18.60 40.46
C SER A 19 0.55 -17.40 39.95
N SER A 20 1.86 -17.44 40.13
CA SER A 20 2.80 -16.40 39.73
C SER A 20 2.95 -16.33 38.20
N ASP A 21 2.05 -16.98 37.48
CA ASP A 21 2.02 -16.92 36.02
C ASP A 21 1.59 -15.54 35.61
N SER A 22 2.50 -14.81 35.03
CA SER A 22 2.21 -13.58 34.30
C SER A 22 1.07 -13.86 33.31
N PRO A 23 0.03 -13.01 33.27
CA PRO A 23 -1.11 -13.25 32.40
C PRO A 23 -0.66 -13.41 30.97
N GLU A 24 -1.05 -14.53 30.35
CA GLU A 24 -0.79 -14.79 28.94
C GLU A 24 -1.78 -14.00 28.09
N ILE A 25 -1.26 -13.21 27.16
CA ILE A 25 -2.07 -12.41 26.23
C ILE A 25 -2.11 -13.14 24.88
N ARG A 26 -3.32 -13.42 24.39
CA ARG A 26 -3.52 -14.05 23.09
C ARG A 26 -4.39 -13.18 22.20
N LEU A 27 -4.15 -13.29 20.90
CA LEU A 27 -4.99 -12.68 19.89
C LEU A 27 -6.38 -13.36 19.89
N ALA A 28 -7.43 -12.58 20.12
CA ALA A 28 -8.81 -13.06 20.12
C ALA A 28 -9.49 -12.85 18.77
N GLU A 29 -9.27 -11.71 18.14
CA GLU A 29 -9.91 -11.35 16.89
C GLU A 29 -9.02 -10.39 16.09
N LEU A 30 -8.95 -10.63 14.79
CA LEU A 30 -8.31 -9.73 13.84
C LEU A 30 -9.29 -9.44 12.71
N THR A 31 -9.75 -8.20 12.64
CA THR A 31 -10.69 -7.74 11.62
C THR A 31 -10.02 -6.69 10.75
N ILE A 32 -10.10 -6.84 9.43
CA ILE A 32 -9.54 -5.92 8.45
C ILE A 32 -10.62 -5.61 7.43
N ASN A 33 -10.90 -4.33 7.20
CA ASN A 33 -12.02 -3.87 6.34
C ASN A 33 -13.39 -4.44 6.76
N GLY A 34 -13.59 -4.76 8.04
CA GLY A 34 -14.81 -5.38 8.56
C GLY A 34 -14.88 -6.90 8.42
N GLU A 35 -13.88 -7.56 7.84
CA GLU A 35 -13.81 -9.01 7.69
C GLU A 35 -12.85 -9.62 8.71
N ASN A 36 -13.25 -10.74 9.32
CA ASN A 36 -12.36 -11.48 10.21
C ASN A 36 -11.29 -12.22 9.40
N ARG A 37 -10.04 -11.93 9.68
CA ARG A 37 -8.87 -12.45 8.96
C ARG A 37 -7.95 -13.33 9.82
N MET A 38 -8.43 -13.84 10.97
CA MET A 38 -7.68 -14.74 11.86
C MET A 38 -7.11 -15.96 11.12
N TYR A 39 -7.83 -16.50 10.13
CA TYR A 39 -7.41 -17.67 9.35
C TYR A 39 -6.19 -17.41 8.44
N GLN A 40 -5.84 -16.13 8.21
CA GLN A 40 -4.67 -15.75 7.41
C GLN A 40 -3.39 -15.63 8.23
N LEU A 41 -3.48 -15.79 9.56
CA LEU A 41 -2.32 -15.76 10.43
C LEU A 41 -1.48 -17.01 10.19
N ASN A 42 -0.41 -16.87 9.44
CA ASN A 42 0.53 -17.94 9.15
C ASN A 42 1.88 -17.63 9.81
N GLN A 43 2.34 -18.51 10.69
CA GLN A 43 3.63 -18.36 11.39
C GLN A 43 3.82 -16.95 12.02
N ASP A 44 2.80 -16.47 12.75
CA ASP A 44 2.81 -15.17 13.40
C ASP A 44 3.03 -13.97 12.46
N LYS A 45 2.71 -14.15 11.19
CA LYS A 45 2.77 -13.07 10.17
C LYS A 45 1.48 -13.02 9.37
N ILE A 46 1.03 -11.81 9.12
CA ILE A 46 -0.11 -11.57 8.24
C ILE A 46 0.24 -10.48 7.23
N SER A 47 -0.05 -10.73 5.96
CA SER A 47 0.18 -9.76 4.89
C SER A 47 -1.13 -9.18 4.42
N ILE A 48 -1.20 -7.85 4.40
CA ILE A 48 -2.38 -7.10 3.97
C ILE A 48 -2.03 -6.15 2.84
N PRO A 49 -2.96 -5.86 1.92
CA PRO A 49 -2.74 -4.87 0.89
C PRO A 49 -2.68 -3.44 1.47
N TRP A 50 -1.95 -2.56 0.79
CA TRP A 50 -1.74 -1.16 1.18
C TRP A 50 -3.04 -0.33 1.36
N ASN A 51 -4.12 -0.73 0.71
CA ASN A 51 -5.43 -0.07 0.77
C ASN A 51 -6.32 -0.57 1.90
N SER A 52 -5.79 -1.41 2.80
CA SER A 52 -6.54 -1.90 3.96
C SER A 52 -6.85 -0.76 4.93
N LYS A 53 -8.08 -0.71 5.40
CA LYS A 53 -8.58 0.28 6.33
C LYS A 53 -9.25 -0.40 7.51
N ASN A 54 -9.42 0.34 8.61
CA ASN A 54 -10.13 -0.13 9.80
C ASN A 54 -9.62 -1.49 10.30
N ILE A 55 -8.32 -1.54 10.62
CA ILE A 55 -7.69 -2.71 11.20
C ILE A 55 -8.04 -2.73 12.68
N LYS A 56 -8.75 -3.77 13.12
CA LYS A 56 -9.16 -3.98 14.50
C LYS A 56 -8.49 -5.22 15.06
N ILE A 57 -7.77 -5.05 16.14
CA ILE A 57 -7.05 -6.11 16.83
C ILE A 57 -7.65 -6.20 18.23
N ARG A 58 -8.21 -7.36 18.59
CA ARG A 58 -8.73 -7.64 19.91
C ARG A 58 -7.89 -8.73 20.56
N VAL A 59 -7.50 -8.49 21.81
CA VAL A 59 -6.73 -9.43 22.61
C VAL A 59 -7.53 -9.97 23.78
N MET A 60 -7.18 -11.16 24.23
CA MET A 60 -7.72 -11.77 25.45
C MET A 60 -6.56 -12.11 26.39
N THR A 61 -6.78 -11.93 27.67
CA THR A 61 -5.86 -12.32 28.74
C THR A 61 -6.33 -13.59 29.41
N TYR A 62 -5.44 -14.56 29.55
CA TYR A 62 -5.66 -15.81 30.30
C TYR A 62 -4.86 -15.78 31.59
N GLY A 63 -5.36 -16.47 32.63
CA GLY A 63 -4.64 -16.63 33.90
C GLY A 63 -4.67 -15.44 34.86
N ALA A 64 -5.25 -14.30 34.46
CA ALA A 64 -5.36 -13.14 35.34
C ALA A 64 -6.76 -13.03 35.94
N ASP A 65 -6.85 -12.39 37.14
CA ASP A 65 -8.11 -12.04 37.77
C ASP A 65 -9.04 -11.32 36.78
N ILE A 66 -10.14 -11.96 36.41
CA ILE A 66 -11.09 -11.49 35.37
C ILE A 66 -11.81 -10.22 35.84
N LEU A 67 -11.88 -10.01 37.19
CA LEU A 67 -12.64 -8.93 37.81
C LEU A 67 -11.85 -7.64 38.00
N ARG A 68 -10.56 -7.59 37.71
CA ARG A 68 -9.73 -6.42 37.87
C ARG A 68 -9.67 -5.57 36.62
N LEU A 69 -9.74 -4.26 36.78
CA LEU A 69 -9.47 -3.31 35.68
C LEU A 69 -8.03 -3.48 35.21
N LYS A 70 -7.88 -3.69 33.90
CA LYS A 70 -6.60 -3.88 33.23
C LYS A 70 -6.36 -2.72 32.26
N VAL A 71 -5.13 -2.23 32.22
CA VAL A 71 -4.68 -1.28 31.23
C VAL A 71 -3.86 -2.05 30.21
N TYR A 72 -4.23 -1.97 28.97
CA TYR A 72 -3.52 -2.59 27.86
C TYR A 72 -2.62 -1.57 27.20
N HIS A 73 -1.36 -1.93 27.03
CA HIS A 73 -0.38 -1.13 26.29
C HIS A 73 -0.06 -1.84 24.99
N PHE A 74 -0.50 -1.27 23.90
CA PHE A 74 -0.20 -1.74 22.56
C PHE A 74 1.00 -0.99 22.02
N GLN A 75 2.01 -1.71 21.58
CA GLN A 75 3.18 -1.15 20.91
C GLN A 75 3.29 -1.71 19.50
N MET A 76 3.31 -0.83 18.51
CA MET A 76 3.44 -1.15 17.10
C MET A 76 4.52 -0.24 16.49
N GLY A 77 5.76 -0.73 16.42
CA GLY A 77 6.90 0.11 16.06
C GLY A 77 7.05 1.28 17.06
N ASP A 78 7.00 2.51 16.54
CA ASP A 78 7.08 3.74 17.36
C ASP A 78 5.74 4.17 17.97
N LEU A 79 4.64 3.56 17.54
CA LEU A 79 3.30 3.90 17.96
C LEU A 79 2.97 3.15 19.25
N LYS A 80 2.71 3.90 20.34
CA LYS A 80 2.28 3.36 21.62
C LYS A 80 0.87 3.87 21.92
N THR A 81 -0.01 2.95 22.27
CA THR A 81 -1.39 3.26 22.64
C THR A 81 -1.74 2.56 23.93
N GLU A 82 -2.35 3.29 24.85
CA GLU A 82 -2.78 2.78 26.16
C GLU A 82 -4.30 2.91 26.28
N GLY A 83 -4.92 1.93 26.90
CA GLY A 83 -6.36 1.97 27.13
C GLY A 83 -6.89 0.82 27.97
N TYR A 84 -8.09 1.00 28.50
CA TYR A 84 -8.80 -0.07 29.23
C TYR A 84 -9.46 -1.08 28.29
N ASN A 85 -9.62 -0.72 27.01
CA ASN A 85 -10.20 -1.62 26.02
C ASN A 85 -9.15 -2.60 25.50
N PRO A 86 -9.45 -3.91 25.43
CA PRO A 86 -8.57 -4.90 24.83
C PRO A 86 -8.56 -4.84 23.31
N GLU A 87 -8.93 -3.69 22.74
CA GLU A 87 -9.06 -3.47 21.29
C GLU A 87 -8.19 -2.31 20.82
N LEU A 88 -7.38 -2.59 19.80
CA LEU A 88 -6.63 -1.56 19.07
C LEU A 88 -7.30 -1.34 17.72
N MET A 89 -7.69 -0.12 17.41
CA MET A 89 -8.22 0.28 16.12
C MET A 89 -7.25 1.18 15.40
N ILE A 90 -6.88 0.79 14.19
CA ILE A 90 -5.93 1.50 13.33
C ILE A 90 -6.67 1.85 12.03
N PRO A 91 -6.86 3.14 11.71
CA PRO A 91 -7.60 3.56 10.52
C PRO A 91 -6.92 3.12 9.22
N SER A 92 -5.61 3.28 9.12
CA SER A 92 -4.79 2.89 7.97
C SER A 92 -3.32 2.84 8.34
N LEU A 93 -2.54 2.05 7.61
CA LEU A 93 -1.09 1.94 7.78
C LEU A 93 -0.36 2.17 6.46
N ALA A 94 0.81 2.78 6.54
CA ALA A 94 1.72 2.87 5.41
C ALA A 94 2.31 1.49 5.07
N PRO A 95 2.78 1.26 3.83
CA PRO A 95 3.50 0.05 3.50
C PRO A 95 4.73 -0.15 4.40
N GLY A 96 4.85 -1.33 5.00
CA GLY A 96 5.90 -1.64 5.94
C GLY A 96 5.60 -2.87 6.77
N SER A 97 6.52 -3.23 7.67
CA SER A 97 6.40 -4.36 8.60
C SER A 97 6.27 -3.83 10.03
N TYR A 98 5.20 -4.20 10.70
CA TYR A 98 4.83 -3.71 12.02
C TYR A 98 4.72 -4.87 13.01
N PRO A 99 5.73 -5.09 13.86
CA PRO A 99 5.61 -6.03 14.96
C PRO A 99 4.64 -5.47 16.00
N ILE A 100 3.67 -6.27 16.41
CA ILE A 100 2.67 -5.91 17.41
C ILE A 100 3.02 -6.58 18.72
N MET A 101 3.30 -5.76 19.71
CA MET A 101 3.57 -6.18 21.08
C MET A 101 2.47 -5.66 21.99
N VAL A 102 2.09 -6.45 22.97
CA VAL A 102 1.07 -6.06 23.96
C VAL A 102 1.56 -6.39 25.36
N SER A 103 1.41 -5.46 26.27
CA SER A 103 1.54 -5.67 27.71
C SER A 103 0.27 -5.28 28.42
N CYS A 104 0.07 -5.85 29.59
CA CYS A 104 -1.09 -5.59 30.43
C CYS A 104 -0.61 -5.18 31.81
N ASN A 105 -1.10 -4.06 32.31
CA ASN A 105 -0.83 -3.59 33.65
C ASN A 105 -2.07 -3.78 34.53
N THR A 106 -1.89 -4.35 35.70
CA THR A 106 -2.92 -4.47 36.71
C THR A 106 -2.72 -3.34 37.72
N GLN A 107 -3.78 -2.79 38.30
CA GLN A 107 -3.74 -1.65 39.27
C GLN A 107 -2.76 -1.81 40.44
N GLU A 108 -2.22 -2.99 40.68
CA GLU A 108 -1.21 -3.25 41.71
C GLU A 108 0.26 -2.97 41.24
N GLY A 109 0.44 -2.37 40.08
CA GLY A 109 1.78 -1.96 39.60
C GLY A 109 2.64 -3.08 39.00
N ASN A 110 2.11 -4.30 38.88
CA ASN A 110 2.83 -5.38 38.18
C ASN A 110 2.63 -5.24 36.67
N GLU A 111 3.59 -4.63 36.01
CA GLU A 111 3.64 -4.62 34.55
C GLU A 111 4.02 -6.01 34.04
N THR A 112 3.22 -6.56 33.11
CA THR A 112 3.64 -7.74 32.38
C THR A 112 4.69 -7.37 31.36
N THR A 113 5.67 -8.26 31.15
CA THR A 113 6.61 -8.10 30.05
C THR A 113 5.87 -8.03 28.72
N PRO A 114 6.25 -7.12 27.81
CA PRO A 114 5.61 -7.02 26.49
C PRO A 114 5.68 -8.36 25.76
N GLN A 115 4.52 -8.90 25.40
CA GLN A 115 4.42 -10.15 24.65
C GLN A 115 4.25 -9.86 23.16
N PHE A 116 5.03 -10.54 22.33
CA PHE A 116 4.90 -10.45 20.89
C PHE A 116 3.65 -11.25 20.45
N LEU A 117 2.76 -10.63 19.69
CA LEU A 117 1.56 -11.29 19.15
C LEU A 117 1.78 -11.80 17.73
N PHE A 118 2.05 -10.87 16.80
CA PHE A 118 2.32 -11.18 15.40
C PHE A 118 2.90 -9.96 14.69
N THR A 119 3.39 -10.18 13.46
CA THR A 119 3.87 -9.11 12.59
C THR A 119 2.86 -8.82 11.49
N LEU A 120 2.40 -7.58 11.43
CA LEU A 120 1.53 -7.10 10.36
C LEU A 120 2.40 -6.54 9.23
N ASN A 121 2.34 -7.16 8.04
CA ASN A 121 3.09 -6.73 6.87
C ASN A 121 2.15 -6.07 5.84
N VAL A 122 2.29 -4.77 5.65
CA VAL A 122 1.52 -3.99 4.68
C VAL A 122 2.28 -3.97 3.37
N LEU A 123 1.73 -4.64 2.35
CA LEU A 123 2.34 -4.74 1.03
C LEU A 123 2.30 -3.39 0.31
N PRO A 124 3.38 -3.00 -0.37
CA PRO A 124 3.39 -1.78 -1.17
C PRO A 124 2.45 -1.90 -2.37
N PRO A 125 1.92 -0.77 -2.90
CA PRO A 125 1.10 -0.79 -4.09
C PRO A 125 1.91 -1.25 -5.32
N TRP A 126 1.26 -1.97 -6.22
CA TRP A 126 1.87 -2.57 -7.42
C TRP A 126 2.53 -1.55 -8.36
N TYR A 127 2.00 -0.31 -8.42
CA TYR A 127 2.56 0.76 -9.25
C TYR A 127 3.88 1.32 -8.70
N ARG A 128 4.24 1.06 -7.44
CA ARG A 128 5.53 1.42 -6.85
C ARG A 128 6.62 0.35 -7.12
N SER A 129 6.26 -0.76 -7.77
CA SER A 129 7.22 -1.79 -8.12
C SER A 129 8.17 -1.30 -9.21
N TRP A 130 9.44 -1.64 -9.08
CA TRP A 130 10.50 -1.20 -10.00
C TRP A 130 10.23 -1.53 -11.47
N TRP A 131 9.60 -2.68 -11.74
CA TRP A 131 9.25 -3.10 -13.10
C TRP A 131 8.21 -2.18 -13.75
N PHE A 132 7.23 -1.68 -12.97
CA PHE A 132 6.22 -0.75 -13.46
C PHE A 132 6.83 0.61 -13.79
N VAL A 133 7.72 1.12 -12.93
CA VAL A 133 8.45 2.37 -13.16
C VAL A 133 9.30 2.25 -14.42
N SER A 134 10.01 1.12 -14.62
CA SER A 134 10.79 0.85 -15.81
C SER A 134 9.94 0.82 -17.09
N LEU A 135 8.76 0.19 -17.02
CA LEU A 135 7.81 0.16 -18.13
C LEU A 135 7.35 1.58 -18.51
N CYS A 136 7.03 2.41 -17.54
CA CYS A 136 6.65 3.80 -17.77
C CYS A 136 7.78 4.61 -18.44
N ILE A 137 9.02 4.43 -18.00
CA ILE A 137 10.18 5.10 -18.59
C ILE A 137 10.35 4.68 -20.07
N ILE A 138 10.27 3.38 -20.38
CA ILE A 138 10.35 2.86 -21.74
C ILE A 138 9.23 3.43 -22.62
N ALA A 139 8.00 3.47 -22.11
CA ALA A 139 6.87 4.04 -22.82
C ALA A 139 7.08 5.54 -23.12
N CYS A 140 7.58 6.32 -22.16
CA CYS A 140 7.90 7.74 -22.36
C CYS A 140 8.98 7.93 -23.44
N ILE A 141 10.05 7.12 -23.41
CA ILE A 141 11.10 7.17 -24.43
C ILE A 141 10.50 6.84 -25.81
N GLY A 142 9.66 5.82 -25.92
CA GLY A 142 8.98 5.44 -27.16
C GLY A 142 8.14 6.59 -27.73
N ILE A 143 7.39 7.30 -26.89
CA ILE A 143 6.60 8.46 -27.29
C ILE A 143 7.51 9.58 -27.84
N VAL A 144 8.61 9.90 -27.14
CA VAL A 144 9.56 10.92 -27.58
C VAL A 144 10.17 10.56 -28.94
N VAL A 145 10.60 9.31 -29.13
CA VAL A 145 11.14 8.82 -30.41
C VAL A 145 10.11 8.96 -31.52
N GLN A 146 8.85 8.58 -31.27
CA GLN A 146 7.75 8.73 -32.21
C GLN A 146 7.55 10.20 -32.63
N ILE A 147 7.55 11.11 -31.68
CA ILE A 147 7.40 12.56 -31.95
C ILE A 147 8.55 13.04 -32.82
N VAL A 148 9.79 12.72 -32.46
CA VAL A 148 10.98 13.09 -33.24
C VAL A 148 10.90 12.54 -34.67
N PHE A 149 10.53 11.29 -34.84
CA PHE A 149 10.38 10.66 -36.14
C PHE A 149 9.31 11.34 -37.02
N VAL A 150 8.16 11.68 -36.43
CA VAL A 150 7.11 12.43 -37.14
C VAL A 150 7.59 13.81 -37.56
N LEU A 151 8.33 14.53 -36.69
CA LEU A 151 8.88 15.85 -36.99
C LEU A 151 9.91 15.78 -38.13
N LEU A 152 10.80 14.77 -38.11
CA LEU A 152 11.79 14.57 -39.18
C LEU A 152 11.09 14.27 -40.50
N ARG A 153 10.11 13.36 -40.54
CA ARG A 153 9.32 13.10 -41.77
C ARG A 153 8.62 14.33 -42.31
N ARG A 154 8.09 15.18 -41.44
CA ARG A 154 7.46 16.46 -41.85
C ARG A 154 8.48 17.39 -42.52
N LYS A 155 9.72 17.47 -42.00
CA LYS A 155 10.79 18.27 -42.60
C LYS A 155 11.21 17.73 -43.98
N GLU A 156 11.38 16.43 -44.11
CA GLU A 156 11.72 15.79 -45.40
C GLU A 156 10.63 16.03 -46.46
N ASN A 157 9.37 15.88 -46.06
CA ASN A 157 8.27 16.13 -46.98
C ASN A 157 8.21 17.60 -47.43
N LYS A 158 8.45 18.57 -46.53
CA LYS A 158 8.53 19.99 -46.90
C LYS A 158 9.68 20.25 -47.87
N MET A 159 10.84 19.67 -47.65
CA MET A 159 11.97 19.81 -48.60
C MET A 159 11.66 19.21 -49.95
N LYS A 160 11.03 18.04 -50.04
CA LYS A 160 10.61 17.43 -51.30
C LYS A 160 9.59 18.30 -52.03
N TRP A 161 8.66 18.93 -51.34
CA TRP A 161 7.69 19.86 -51.93
C TRP A 161 8.39 21.10 -52.47
N MET A 162 9.29 21.72 -51.72
CA MET A 162 10.07 22.88 -52.18
C MET A 162 10.95 22.56 -53.40
N MET A 163 11.58 21.38 -53.44
CA MET A 163 12.36 20.96 -54.60
C MET A 163 11.50 20.76 -55.85
N LYS A 164 10.32 20.18 -55.72
CA LYS A 164 9.37 20.02 -56.83
C LYS A 164 8.86 21.37 -57.33
N GLU A 165 8.56 22.28 -56.47
CA GLU A 165 8.14 23.63 -56.81
C GLU A 165 9.24 24.39 -57.53
N HIS A 166 10.48 24.26 -57.04
CA HIS A 166 11.64 24.90 -57.74
C HIS A 166 11.87 24.31 -59.12
N GLU A 167 11.74 22.99 -59.25
CA GLU A 167 11.89 22.30 -60.57
C GLU A 167 10.77 22.73 -61.55
N GLN A 168 9.55 22.88 -61.09
CA GLN A 168 8.44 23.42 -61.90
C GLN A 168 8.68 24.87 -62.32
N ASN A 169 9.13 25.70 -61.40
CA ASN A 169 9.44 27.14 -61.74
C ASN A 169 10.53 27.24 -62.76
N VAL A 170 11.60 26.46 -62.67
CA VAL A 170 12.69 26.42 -63.65
C VAL A 170 12.18 25.92 -65.01
N TYR A 171 11.28 24.98 -65.03
CA TYR A 171 10.68 24.49 -66.26
C TYR A 171 9.79 25.55 -66.92
N GLU A 172 8.96 26.23 -66.17
CA GLU A 172 8.14 27.32 -66.68
C GLU A 172 8.97 28.49 -67.22
N GLU A 173 10.07 28.87 -66.55
CA GLU A 173 10.99 29.87 -67.07
C GLU A 173 11.61 29.49 -68.38
N LYS A 174 12.03 28.23 -68.53
CA LYS A 174 12.56 27.69 -69.80
C LYS A 174 11.52 27.74 -70.91
N VAL A 175 10.28 27.36 -70.62
CA VAL A 175 9.17 27.40 -71.58
C VAL A 175 8.88 28.84 -72.01
N ARG A 176 8.80 29.77 -71.07
CA ARG A 176 8.60 31.22 -71.35
C ARG A 176 9.74 31.79 -72.20
N PHE A 177 10.98 31.44 -71.89
CA PHE A 177 12.14 31.85 -72.69
C PHE A 177 12.05 31.32 -74.12
N LEU A 178 11.69 30.07 -74.34
CA LEU A 178 11.50 29.48 -75.68
C LEU A 178 10.35 30.17 -76.49
N ILE A 179 9.24 30.51 -75.78
CA ILE A 179 8.13 31.22 -76.40
C ILE A 179 8.54 32.62 -76.83
N ASN A 180 9.27 33.35 -75.98
CA ASN A 180 9.76 34.71 -76.29
C ASN A 180 10.74 34.69 -77.46
N ILE A 181 11.70 33.76 -77.51
CA ILE A 181 12.58 33.62 -78.65
C ILE A 181 11.84 33.27 -79.95
N SER A 182 10.84 32.38 -79.88
CA SER A 182 10.01 32.05 -81.04
C SER A 182 9.22 33.27 -81.54
N HIS A 183 8.81 34.14 -80.61
CA HIS A 183 8.11 35.39 -80.97
C HIS A 183 9.03 36.46 -81.61
N GLU A 184 10.26 36.62 -81.11
CA GLU A 184 11.26 37.51 -81.63
C GLU A 184 11.78 37.05 -83.03
N LEU A 185 11.86 35.72 -83.23
CA LEU A 185 12.25 35.18 -84.51
C LEU A 185 11.15 35.25 -85.56
N ARG A 186 9.90 35.52 -85.18
CA ARG A 186 8.77 35.66 -86.12
C ARG A 186 8.58 37.08 -86.63
N THR A 187 9.29 38.09 -86.08
CA THR A 187 9.26 39.47 -86.52
C THR A 187 10.56 39.90 -87.16
N PRO A 188 10.93 39.35 -88.40
CA PRO A 188 11.57 40.19 -89.37
C PRO A 188 10.98 39.90 -90.73
N LEU A 189 10.12 40.78 -91.22
CA LEU A 189 9.92 41.18 -92.62
C LEU A 189 8.66 41.96 -92.76
#